data_2051dc85ec838cdebdffd3960c34286f
#
_entry.id   2051dc85ec838cdebdffd3960c34286f
#
_cell.length_a   1.000
_cell.length_b   1.000
_cell.length_c   1.000
_cell.angle_alpha   90.00
_cell.angle_beta   90.00
_cell.angle_gamma   90.00
#
_symmetry.space_group_name_H-M   'P 1'
#
loop_
_entity.id
_entity.type
_entity.pdbx_description
1 polymer ?
#
loop_
_entity_poly.entity_id
_entity_poly.type
_entity_poly.pdbx_seq_one_letter_code
_entity_poly.pdbx_strand_id
1 'polypeptide(L)'
;VAKMRSLGAAPDRIRAAVGPCIRQCCFQTGPEVAEAMERLLGEALGGLCIPDPTAEGKYRLDLPGVVRRRLEQLGVRPEHIDDLGECTKCRPERYWSHRALGMRRGSQANIIML
;
A
#
# COMPACT_ATOMS: atom_id res chain seq x y z
N VAL A 1 -3.49 -2.09 -14.08
CA VAL A 1 -2.78 -1.37 -15.16
C VAL A 1 -2.67 -2.23 -16.42
N ALA A 2 -2.21 -3.48 -16.32
CA ALA A 2 -2.03 -4.34 -17.50
C ALA A 2 -3.35 -4.52 -18.28
N LYS A 3 -4.45 -4.76 -17.58
CA LYS A 3 -5.77 -4.92 -18.22
C LYS A 3 -6.24 -3.63 -18.89
N MET A 4 -6.02 -2.49 -18.25
CA MET A 4 -6.36 -1.19 -18.83
C MET A 4 -5.55 -0.93 -20.11
N ARG A 5 -4.25 -1.25 -20.09
CA ARG A 5 -3.40 -1.13 -21.29
C ARG A 5 -3.90 -2.00 -22.42
N SER A 6 -4.32 -3.24 -22.14
CA SER A 6 -4.86 -4.14 -23.16
C SER A 6 -6.15 -3.61 -23.78
N LEU A 7 -6.84 -2.71 -23.10
CA LEU A 7 -8.07 -2.05 -23.57
C LEU A 7 -7.81 -0.68 -24.19
N GLY A 8 -6.53 -0.31 -24.41
CA GLY A 8 -6.16 0.93 -25.07
C GLY A 8 -5.78 2.09 -24.17
N ALA A 9 -5.76 1.91 -22.84
CA ALA A 9 -5.35 2.98 -21.93
C ALA A 9 -3.84 3.19 -21.98
N ALA A 10 -3.42 4.46 -21.98
CA ALA A 10 -2.00 4.83 -21.87
C ALA A 10 -1.65 5.00 -20.38
N PRO A 11 -0.61 4.31 -19.85
CA PRO A 11 -0.28 4.37 -18.42
C PRO A 11 -0.02 5.79 -17.92
N ASP A 12 0.59 6.66 -18.73
CA ASP A 12 0.86 8.06 -18.36
C ASP A 12 -0.40 8.91 -18.19
N ARG A 13 -1.56 8.42 -18.65
CA ARG A 13 -2.85 9.06 -18.46
C ARG A 13 -3.73 8.42 -17.38
N ILE A 14 -3.29 7.28 -16.83
CA ILE A 14 -4.00 6.62 -15.75
C ILE A 14 -3.88 7.46 -14.47
N ARG A 15 -4.98 7.63 -13.78
CA ARG A 15 -5.01 8.20 -12.43
C ARG A 15 -5.29 7.10 -11.42
N ALA A 16 -4.59 7.15 -10.31
CA ALA A 16 -4.72 6.17 -9.23
C ALA A 16 -5.00 6.90 -7.91
N ALA A 17 -5.77 6.27 -7.06
CA ALA A 17 -6.00 6.74 -5.70
C ALA A 17 -5.77 5.58 -4.72
N VAL A 18 -5.00 5.86 -3.67
CA VAL A 18 -4.76 4.92 -2.59
C VAL A 18 -5.75 5.23 -1.48
N GLY A 19 -6.70 4.31 -1.26
CA GLY A 19 -7.73 4.45 -0.24
C GLY A 19 -7.20 4.14 1.17
N PRO A 20 -8.11 4.02 2.16
CA PRO A 20 -7.73 3.69 3.52
C PRO A 20 -6.98 2.36 3.61
N CYS A 21 -5.84 2.36 4.28
CA CYS A 21 -5.01 1.17 4.46
C CYS A 21 -4.17 1.29 5.73
N ILE A 22 -3.61 0.17 6.18
CA ILE A 22 -2.61 0.20 7.24
C ILE A 22 -1.32 0.79 6.69
N ARG A 23 -0.64 1.61 7.51
CA ARG A 23 0.58 2.32 7.10
C ARG A 23 1.81 1.80 7.85
N GLN A 24 2.99 2.28 7.45
CA GLN A 24 4.26 1.86 8.04
C GLN A 24 4.30 2.01 9.57
N CYS A 25 3.63 3.02 10.11
CA CYS A 25 3.53 3.21 11.57
C CYS A 25 2.97 2.00 12.33
N CYS A 26 2.16 1.17 11.66
CA CYS A 26 1.43 0.08 12.29
C CYS A 26 1.58 -1.28 11.59
N PHE A 27 2.17 -1.31 10.40
CA PHE A 27 2.24 -2.56 9.63
C PHE A 27 3.52 -3.32 9.93
N GLN A 28 3.50 -4.08 11.04
CA GLN A 28 4.57 -4.98 11.41
C GLN A 28 4.51 -6.25 10.59
N THR A 29 5.61 -6.67 10.01
CA THR A 29 5.72 -7.89 9.20
C THR A 29 7.00 -8.65 9.51
N GLY A 30 7.04 -9.94 9.13
CA GLY A 30 8.26 -10.72 9.11
C GLY A 30 9.08 -10.44 7.85
N PRO A 31 10.32 -10.97 7.79
CA PRO A 31 11.20 -10.75 6.64
C PRO A 31 10.68 -11.35 5.33
N GLU A 32 9.86 -12.39 5.39
CA GLU A 32 9.28 -13.05 4.23
C GLU A 32 8.38 -12.12 3.40
N VAL A 33 7.66 -11.21 4.05
CA VAL A 33 6.82 -10.22 3.37
C VAL A 33 7.68 -9.18 2.67
N ALA A 34 8.73 -8.70 3.34
CA ALA A 34 9.68 -7.76 2.75
C ALA A 34 10.35 -8.35 1.49
N GLU A 35 10.78 -9.59 1.57
CA GLU A 35 11.37 -10.30 0.42
C GLU A 35 10.40 -10.43 -0.75
N ALA A 36 9.13 -10.73 -0.46
CA ALA A 36 8.10 -10.81 -1.49
C ALA A 36 7.90 -9.46 -2.19
N MET A 37 7.93 -8.36 -1.44
CA MET A 37 7.79 -7.02 -2.02
C MET A 37 9.02 -6.63 -2.85
N GLU A 38 10.22 -7.00 -2.42
CA GLU A 38 11.44 -6.78 -3.21
C GLU A 38 11.38 -7.54 -4.55
N ARG A 39 10.90 -8.77 -4.53
CA ARG A 39 10.69 -9.54 -5.76
C ARG A 39 9.66 -8.88 -6.67
N LEU A 40 8.58 -8.37 -6.11
CA LEU A 40 7.55 -7.68 -6.88
C LEU A 40 8.09 -6.43 -7.58
N LEU A 41 8.90 -5.64 -6.88
CA LEU A 41 9.46 -4.41 -7.43
C LEU A 41 10.71 -4.65 -8.27
N GLY A 42 11.41 -5.76 -8.06
CA GLY A 42 12.69 -6.03 -8.72
C GLY A 42 13.82 -5.13 -8.22
N GLU A 43 13.67 -4.52 -7.06
CA GLU A 43 14.66 -3.62 -6.45
C GLU A 43 14.54 -3.65 -4.92
N ALA A 44 15.58 -3.14 -4.24
CA ALA A 44 15.59 -3.01 -2.78
C ALA A 44 14.53 -2.02 -2.29
N LEU A 45 13.92 -2.31 -1.14
CA LEU A 45 12.85 -1.47 -0.59
C LEU A 45 13.35 -0.16 0.02
N GLY A 46 14.59 -0.12 0.52
CA GLY A 46 15.11 1.08 1.19
C GLY A 46 14.22 1.49 2.36
N GLY A 47 13.86 2.75 2.42
CA GLY A 47 13.00 3.30 3.49
C GLY A 47 11.57 2.78 3.51
N LEU A 48 11.13 2.02 2.50
CA LEU A 48 9.81 1.38 2.50
C LEU A 48 9.73 0.23 3.50
N CYS A 49 10.86 -0.30 3.94
CA CYS A 49 10.92 -1.36 4.93
C CYS A 49 12.01 -1.02 5.94
N ILE A 50 11.63 -0.78 7.19
CA ILE A 50 12.55 -0.44 8.26
C ILE A 50 12.43 -1.47 9.39
N PRO A 51 13.51 -1.68 10.18
CA PRO A 51 13.41 -2.53 11.36
C PRO A 51 12.35 -1.99 12.33
N ASP A 52 11.58 -2.88 12.94
CA ASP A 52 10.62 -2.49 13.96
C ASP A 52 11.36 -2.24 15.28
N PRO A 53 11.32 -1.01 15.83
CA PRO A 53 12.01 -0.70 17.07
C PRO A 53 11.40 -1.41 18.30
N THR A 54 10.20 -1.97 18.16
CA THR A 54 9.49 -2.63 19.27
C THR A 54 9.58 -4.15 19.25
N ALA A 55 10.10 -4.75 18.18
CA ALA A 55 10.17 -6.20 18.03
C ALA A 55 11.39 -6.63 17.22
N GLU A 56 12.32 -7.35 17.83
CA GLU A 56 13.49 -7.88 17.16
C GLU A 56 13.09 -8.87 16.05
N GLY A 57 13.77 -8.79 14.91
CA GLY A 57 13.51 -9.66 13.76
C GLY A 57 12.25 -9.32 12.98
N LYS A 58 11.56 -8.25 13.35
CA LYS A 58 10.37 -7.75 12.65
C LYS A 58 10.66 -6.43 11.96
N TYR A 59 9.79 -6.10 11.02
CA TYR A 59 9.94 -4.90 10.19
C TYR A 59 8.64 -4.11 10.14
N ARG A 60 8.76 -2.83 9.83
CA ARG A 60 7.64 -1.95 9.49
C ARG A 60 7.69 -1.68 7.99
N LEU A 61 6.63 -2.09 7.28
CA LEU A 61 6.53 -1.97 5.83
C LEU A 61 5.58 -0.85 5.46
N ASP A 62 6.02 0.01 4.52
CA ASP A 62 5.18 1.03 3.89
C ASP A 62 4.46 0.43 2.69
N LEU A 63 3.36 -0.25 2.94
CA LEU A 63 2.59 -0.91 1.89
C LEU A 63 2.07 0.06 0.83
N PRO A 64 1.45 1.21 1.18
CA PRO A 64 1.06 2.19 0.16
C PRO A 64 2.25 2.74 -0.64
N GLY A 65 3.42 2.86 -0.02
CA GLY A 65 4.65 3.25 -0.72
C GLY A 65 5.09 2.21 -1.75
N VAL A 66 4.98 0.93 -1.41
CA VAL A 66 5.25 -0.17 -2.37
C VAL A 66 4.27 -0.12 -3.54
N VAL A 67 2.98 0.07 -3.26
CA VAL A 67 1.95 0.19 -4.31
C VAL A 67 2.25 1.38 -5.22
N ARG A 68 2.57 2.53 -4.64
CA ARG A 68 2.94 3.73 -5.41
C ARG A 68 4.13 3.46 -6.32
N ARG A 69 5.20 2.87 -5.78
CA ARG A 69 6.39 2.56 -6.58
C ARG A 69 6.08 1.60 -7.72
N ARG A 70 5.27 0.58 -7.46
CA ARG A 70 4.86 -0.35 -8.50
C ARG A 70 4.06 0.33 -9.61
N LEU A 71 3.15 1.22 -9.27
CA LEU A 71 2.40 2.00 -10.25
C LEU A 71 3.33 2.86 -11.12
N GLU A 72 4.32 3.50 -10.51
CA GLU A 72 5.32 4.30 -11.23
C GLU A 72 6.14 3.43 -12.19
N GLN A 73 6.56 2.24 -11.77
CA GLN A 73 7.25 1.27 -12.64
C GLN A 73 6.40 0.87 -13.84
N LEU A 74 5.08 0.83 -13.69
CA LEU A 74 4.14 0.49 -14.76
C LEU A 74 3.78 1.68 -15.64
N GLY A 75 4.36 2.84 -15.41
CA GLY A 75 4.20 4.02 -16.24
C GLY A 75 3.16 5.04 -15.75
N VAL A 76 2.55 4.82 -14.59
CA VAL A 76 1.65 5.83 -13.99
C VAL A 76 2.49 6.96 -13.44
N ARG A 77 2.13 8.21 -13.78
CA ARG A 77 2.88 9.39 -13.35
C ARG A 77 2.69 9.63 -11.86
N PRO A 78 3.76 10.01 -11.12
CA PRO A 78 3.67 10.26 -9.68
C PRO A 78 2.59 11.30 -9.31
N GLU A 79 2.44 12.35 -10.12
CA GLU A 79 1.44 13.40 -9.89
C GLU A 79 0.01 12.94 -10.17
N HIS A 80 -0.17 11.76 -10.76
CA HIS A 80 -1.49 11.13 -10.97
C HIS A 80 -1.84 10.11 -9.89
N ILE A 81 -1.04 9.98 -8.85
CA ILE A 81 -1.27 9.06 -7.75
C ILE A 81 -1.65 9.86 -6.51
N ASP A 82 -2.92 9.78 -6.13
CA ASP A 82 -3.42 10.40 -4.91
C ASP A 82 -3.40 9.40 -3.75
N ASP A 83 -3.10 9.88 -2.55
CA ASP A 83 -3.06 9.05 -1.36
C ASP A 83 -3.78 9.75 -0.23
N LEU A 84 -4.77 9.08 0.37
CA LEU A 84 -5.54 9.61 1.49
C LEU A 84 -4.66 9.93 2.70
N GLY A 85 -3.57 9.17 2.92
CA GLY A 85 -2.58 9.48 3.95
C GLY A 85 -2.93 8.99 5.36
N GLU A 86 -4.10 8.39 5.57
CA GLU A 86 -4.54 7.94 6.90
C GLU A 86 -4.32 6.44 7.11
N CYS A 87 -3.90 6.05 8.32
CA CYS A 87 -3.74 4.67 8.73
C CYS A 87 -5.03 4.13 9.35
N THR A 88 -5.52 3.01 8.83
CA THR A 88 -6.76 2.39 9.34
C THR A 88 -6.63 1.91 10.78
N LYS A 89 -5.44 1.48 11.20
CA LYS A 89 -5.22 1.02 12.58
C LYS A 89 -5.10 2.19 13.57
N CYS A 90 -4.49 3.30 13.14
CA CYS A 90 -4.35 4.51 13.97
C CYS A 90 -5.67 5.27 14.15
N ARG A 91 -6.64 5.04 13.26
CA ARG A 91 -7.91 5.76 13.24
C ARG A 91 -9.11 4.81 13.39
N PRO A 92 -9.22 4.11 14.55
CA PRO A 92 -10.30 3.15 14.75
C PRO A 92 -11.69 3.79 14.77
N GLU A 93 -11.77 5.10 15.06
CA GLU A 93 -13.01 5.88 15.03
C GLU A 93 -13.54 6.14 13.62
N ARG A 94 -12.70 5.94 12.60
CA ARG A 94 -13.04 6.21 11.19
C ARG A 94 -13.00 4.97 10.31
N TYR A 95 -12.15 3.99 10.64
CA TYR A 95 -11.88 2.86 9.77
C TYR A 95 -11.91 1.53 10.52
N TRP A 96 -12.32 0.49 9.84
CA TRP A 96 -12.17 -0.89 10.30
C TRP A 96 -10.74 -1.37 10.07
N SER A 97 -10.17 -2.08 11.01
CA SER A 97 -8.83 -2.65 10.87
C SER A 97 -8.79 -4.04 11.50
N HIS A 98 -8.39 -5.03 10.68
CA HIS A 98 -8.19 -6.39 11.18
C HIS A 98 -7.08 -6.45 12.24
N ARG A 99 -5.98 -5.70 12.04
CA ARG A 99 -4.87 -5.62 13.00
C ARG A 99 -5.27 -5.03 14.34
N ALA A 100 -6.21 -4.08 14.34
CA ALA A 100 -6.71 -3.47 15.57
C ALA A 100 -7.80 -4.30 16.25
N LEU A 101 -8.74 -4.86 15.47
CA LEU A 101 -10.00 -5.44 15.98
C LEU A 101 -10.11 -6.94 15.77
N GLY A 102 -9.21 -7.56 14.99
CA GLY A 102 -9.28 -8.97 14.66
C GLY A 102 -10.57 -9.31 13.91
N MET A 103 -11.24 -10.37 14.31
CA MET A 103 -12.48 -10.83 13.65
C MET A 103 -13.71 -9.99 13.97
N ARG A 104 -13.60 -9.03 14.89
CA ARG A 104 -14.70 -8.13 15.27
C ARG A 104 -14.85 -6.92 14.34
N ARG A 105 -14.05 -6.87 13.30
CA ARG A 105 -14.09 -5.76 12.35
C ARG A 105 -15.23 -5.89 11.34
N GLY A 106 -15.64 -4.75 10.77
CA GLY A 106 -16.35 -4.68 9.51
C GLY A 106 -15.38 -4.46 8.34
N SER A 107 -15.88 -3.88 7.25
CA SER A 107 -15.09 -3.61 6.05
C SER A 107 -15.35 -2.22 5.51
N GLN A 108 -14.36 -1.63 4.85
CA GLN A 108 -14.51 -0.43 4.02
C GLN A 108 -14.77 -0.83 2.57
N ALA A 109 -15.42 0.09 1.85
CA ALA A 109 -15.58 -0.05 0.40
C ALA A 109 -14.99 1.17 -0.30
N ASN A 110 -14.38 0.93 -1.46
CA ASN A 110 -13.93 1.99 -2.37
C ASN A 110 -14.79 1.92 -3.62
N ILE A 111 -15.31 3.08 -4.04
CA ILE A 111 -16.16 3.18 -5.22
C ILE A 111 -15.56 4.23 -6.13
N ILE A 112 -15.44 3.90 -7.41
CA ILE A 112 -15.01 4.83 -8.44
C ILE A 112 -16.03 4.87 -9.57
N MET A 113 -16.35 6.07 -10.03
CA MET A 113 -17.25 6.31 -11.16
C MET A 113 -16.56 7.17 -12.20
N LEU A 114 -16.75 6.85 -13.45
CA LEU A 114 -16.22 7.58 -14.60
C LEU A 114 -17.28 8.51 -15.20
#